data_329fd0d12c7acfe7a111849056f015fb
#
_entry.id   329fd0d12c7acfe7a111849056f015fb
#
_cell.length_a   1.000
_cell.length_b   1.000
_cell.length_c   1.000
_cell.angle_alpha   90.00
_cell.angle_beta   90.00
_cell.angle_gamma   90.00
#
_symmetry.space_group_name_H-M   'P 1'
#
loop_
_entity.id
_entity.type
_entity.pdbx_description
1 polymer ?
#
loop_
_entity_poly.entity_id
_entity_poly.type
_entity_poly.pdbx_seq_one_letter_code
_entity_poly.pdbx_strand_id
1 'polypeptide(L)'
;MAYTTQNIYYRFDDALSRLVIDYEASRQVSPESERLYHGAPSEPYDESLYKEHDVKRGLRNADGSGVVAGLTRICDVHGYNIVDGKLVPDEGKLTLRGYSIEDLINSSQAEGRFGYEEVAYLLITGALPNADELADFQARLGAYRHISDGYVAQFPITTVSSSIMNVLMRAVLLLYAFDAEPDNISPEHEIDVAVSMLSRLPRIAA
;
A
#
# COMPACT_ATOMS: atom_id res chain seq x y z
N MET A 1 28.17 -22.33 9.17
CA MET A 1 27.02 -23.24 9.20
C MET A 1 25.99 -22.68 8.25
N ALA A 2 25.69 -23.37 7.17
CA ALA A 2 24.63 -22.92 6.26
C ALA A 2 23.30 -23.11 6.99
N TYR A 3 22.59 -22.04 7.27
CA TYR A 3 21.22 -22.08 7.74
C TYR A 3 20.36 -22.64 6.62
N THR A 4 19.97 -23.89 6.73
CA THR A 4 18.94 -24.44 5.85
C THR A 4 17.58 -24.01 6.41
N THR A 5 16.71 -23.58 5.53
CA THR A 5 15.30 -23.21 5.80
C THR A 5 14.56 -24.26 6.66
N GLN A 6 15.04 -25.48 6.68
CA GLN A 6 14.53 -26.57 7.51
C GLN A 6 14.62 -26.31 9.02
N ASN A 7 15.62 -25.58 9.50
CA ASN A 7 15.75 -25.30 10.93
C ASN A 7 14.70 -24.35 11.48
N ILE A 8 14.06 -23.59 10.61
CA ILE A 8 13.01 -22.63 10.98
C ILE A 8 11.64 -23.32 11.07
N TYR A 9 11.39 -24.35 10.26
CA TYR A 9 10.07 -24.97 10.14
C TYR A 9 9.81 -26.15 11.07
N TYR A 10 10.82 -26.79 11.61
CA TYR A 10 10.65 -28.06 12.34
C TYR A 10 10.68 -27.97 13.87
N ARG A 11 10.78 -26.76 14.43
CA ARG A 11 10.76 -26.56 15.88
C ARG A 11 9.50 -25.87 16.38
N PHE A 12 8.40 -26.14 15.75
CA PHE A 12 7.09 -25.59 16.17
C PHE A 12 6.65 -26.05 17.57
N ASP A 13 7.18 -27.14 18.07
CA ASP A 13 6.87 -27.67 19.40
C ASP A 13 7.66 -26.99 20.54
N ASP A 14 8.63 -26.20 20.19
CA ASP A 14 9.41 -25.42 21.14
C ASP A 14 8.86 -24.00 21.24
N ALA A 15 8.73 -23.52 22.46
CA ALA A 15 8.19 -22.21 22.78
C ALA A 15 8.69 -21.10 21.83
N LEU A 16 7.82 -20.13 21.52
CA LEU A 16 8.05 -18.97 20.66
C LEU A 16 9.41 -18.29 20.91
N SER A 17 9.90 -18.36 22.16
CA SER A 17 11.20 -17.87 22.60
C SER A 17 12.39 -18.53 21.88
N ARG A 18 12.32 -19.81 21.54
CA ARG A 18 13.40 -20.49 20.82
C ARG A 18 13.43 -20.12 19.34
N LEU A 19 12.26 -19.91 18.74
CA LEU A 19 12.15 -19.43 17.37
C LEU A 19 12.78 -18.03 17.23
N VAL A 20 12.57 -17.14 18.20
CA VAL A 20 13.17 -15.81 18.25
C VAL A 20 14.69 -15.89 18.41
N ILE A 21 15.18 -16.76 19.27
CA ILE A 21 16.63 -16.96 19.50
C ILE A 21 17.30 -17.52 18.24
N ASP A 22 16.70 -18.52 17.60
CA ASP A 22 17.24 -19.10 16.35
C ASP A 22 17.21 -18.07 15.20
N TYR A 23 16.20 -17.20 15.16
CA TYR A 23 16.13 -16.10 14.18
C TYR A 23 17.19 -15.03 14.46
N GLU A 24 17.40 -14.64 15.72
CA GLU A 24 18.42 -13.66 16.08
C GLU A 24 19.83 -14.21 15.84
N ALA A 25 20.07 -15.49 16.15
CA ALA A 25 21.32 -16.15 15.83
C ALA A 25 21.59 -16.22 14.32
N SER A 26 20.54 -16.35 13.48
CA SER A 26 20.67 -16.33 12.03
C SER A 26 21.03 -14.96 11.45
N ARG A 27 20.79 -13.89 12.21
CA ARG A 27 21.14 -12.51 11.82
C ARG A 27 22.60 -12.15 12.12
N GLN A 28 23.35 -13.01 12.81
CA GLN A 28 24.78 -12.77 12.99
C GLN A 28 25.47 -12.88 11.63
N VAL A 29 25.92 -11.73 11.15
CA VAL A 29 26.67 -11.63 9.89
C VAL A 29 27.96 -12.43 10.08
N SER A 30 28.19 -13.43 9.25
CA SER A 30 29.44 -14.18 9.30
C SER A 30 30.61 -13.28 8.91
N PRO A 31 31.84 -13.54 9.42
CA PRO A 31 33.01 -12.77 8.97
C PRO A 31 33.23 -12.79 7.46
N GLU A 32 32.75 -13.81 6.77
CA GLU A 32 32.76 -13.89 5.29
C GLU A 32 31.74 -12.97 4.65
N SER A 33 30.52 -12.89 5.20
CA SER A 33 29.50 -11.95 4.73
C SER A 33 29.94 -10.51 4.96
N GLU A 34 30.61 -10.24 6.06
CA GLU A 34 31.17 -8.92 6.37
C GLU A 34 32.24 -8.51 5.36
N ARG A 35 33.10 -9.44 4.93
CA ARG A 35 34.08 -9.20 3.87
C ARG A 35 33.43 -8.92 2.51
N LEU A 36 32.36 -9.61 2.17
CA LEU A 36 31.60 -9.37 0.95
C LEU A 36 30.94 -7.98 0.95
N TYR A 37 30.45 -7.54 2.10
CA TYR A 37 29.85 -6.22 2.24
C TYR A 37 30.87 -5.09 2.20
N HIS A 38 32.02 -5.25 2.88
CA HIS A 38 33.08 -4.25 2.95
C HIS A 38 34.04 -4.29 1.76
N GLY A 39 34.03 -5.35 0.97
CA GLY A 39 34.86 -5.50 -0.22
C GLY A 39 34.18 -5.00 -1.52
N ALA A 40 32.90 -4.66 -1.47
CA ALA A 40 32.23 -4.07 -2.63
C ALA A 40 32.69 -2.61 -2.79
N PRO A 41 33.17 -2.18 -3.98
CA PRO A 41 33.49 -0.78 -4.20
C PRO A 41 32.23 0.06 -4.02
N SER A 42 32.21 0.84 -2.95
CA SER A 42 31.14 1.77 -2.63
C SER A 42 31.50 3.20 -3.01
N GLU A 43 32.30 3.38 -4.06
CA GLU A 43 32.59 4.73 -4.54
C GLU A 43 31.28 5.34 -5.05
N PRO A 44 30.82 6.43 -4.44
CA PRO A 44 29.64 7.12 -4.92
C PRO A 44 29.92 7.64 -6.33
N TYR A 45 28.95 7.48 -7.22
CA TYR A 45 29.01 8.09 -8.54
C TYR A 45 29.14 9.60 -8.40
N ASP A 46 29.96 10.24 -9.27
CA ASP A 46 30.06 11.68 -9.35
C ASP A 46 28.67 12.28 -9.66
N GLU A 47 28.25 13.25 -8.86
CA GLU A 47 26.95 13.89 -9.05
C GLU A 47 26.81 14.59 -10.42
N SER A 48 27.93 14.95 -11.08
CA SER A 48 27.92 15.51 -12.42
C SER A 48 27.34 14.54 -13.46
N LEU A 49 27.54 13.22 -13.29
CA LEU A 49 27.02 12.18 -14.17
C LEU A 49 25.48 12.15 -14.18
N TYR A 50 24.84 12.44 -13.06
CA TYR A 50 23.38 12.54 -13.00
C TYR A 50 22.82 13.66 -13.88
N LYS A 51 23.56 14.75 -14.00
CA LYS A 51 23.20 15.86 -14.90
C LYS A 51 23.53 15.56 -16.35
N GLU A 52 24.72 15.00 -16.61
CA GLU A 52 25.19 14.65 -17.95
C GLU A 52 24.24 13.65 -18.63
N HIS A 53 23.77 12.66 -17.88
CA HIS A 53 22.90 11.60 -18.40
C HIS A 53 21.41 11.85 -18.14
N ASP A 54 21.03 13.06 -17.63
CA ASP A 54 19.65 13.42 -17.27
C ASP A 54 18.95 12.36 -16.40
N VAL A 55 19.70 11.80 -15.45
CA VAL A 55 19.20 10.76 -14.55
C VAL A 55 18.16 11.34 -13.60
N LYS A 56 16.94 10.83 -13.66
CA LYS A 56 15.85 11.27 -12.77
C LYS A 56 15.98 10.64 -11.39
N ARG A 57 15.71 11.40 -10.35
CA ARG A 57 15.58 10.88 -8.96
C ARG A 57 14.15 10.38 -8.73
N GLY A 58 13.86 9.16 -9.18
CA GLY A 58 12.52 8.61 -9.14
C GLY A 58 11.55 9.39 -10.06
N LEU A 59 10.41 9.82 -9.53
CA LEU A 59 9.40 10.61 -10.25
C LEU A 59 9.63 12.13 -10.12
N ARG A 60 10.89 12.58 -10.08
CA ARG A 60 11.26 13.99 -9.95
C ARG A 60 12.23 14.41 -11.04
N ASN A 61 12.03 15.61 -11.59
CA ASN A 61 12.99 16.31 -12.42
C ASN A 61 14.17 16.84 -11.58
N ALA A 62 15.24 17.26 -12.23
CA ALA A 62 16.43 17.80 -11.55
C ALA A 62 16.15 19.07 -10.74
N ASP A 63 15.16 19.86 -11.14
CA ASP A 63 14.68 21.06 -10.47
C ASP A 63 13.73 20.79 -9.28
N GLY A 64 13.41 19.51 -9.03
CA GLY A 64 12.50 19.07 -7.97
C GLY A 64 11.02 19.00 -8.38
N SER A 65 10.67 19.42 -9.60
CA SER A 65 9.32 19.27 -10.12
C SER A 65 8.95 17.79 -10.36
N GLY A 66 7.64 17.47 -10.38
CA GLY A 66 7.15 16.15 -10.68
C GLY A 66 7.34 15.79 -12.15
N VAL A 67 7.63 14.51 -12.42
CA VAL A 67 7.60 13.94 -13.77
C VAL A 67 6.16 13.60 -14.11
N VAL A 68 5.71 13.90 -15.34
CA VAL A 68 4.40 13.43 -15.83
C VAL A 68 4.49 11.93 -16.06
N ALA A 69 3.94 11.14 -15.11
CA ALA A 69 3.97 9.69 -15.16
C ALA A 69 2.73 9.10 -15.89
N GLY A 70 1.65 9.89 -16.04
CA GLY A 70 0.42 9.46 -16.69
C GLY A 70 -0.66 10.52 -16.59
N LEU A 71 -1.82 10.20 -17.16
CA LEU A 71 -3.02 11.02 -17.08
C LEU A 71 -4.09 10.32 -16.25
N THR A 72 -4.77 11.07 -15.40
CA THR A 72 -5.88 10.58 -14.60
C THR A 72 -7.03 11.59 -14.61
N ARG A 73 -8.27 11.08 -14.44
CA ARG A 73 -9.46 11.90 -14.19
C ARG A 73 -9.99 11.69 -12.77
N ILE A 74 -9.23 10.97 -11.94
CA ILE A 74 -9.68 10.58 -10.60
C ILE A 74 -9.38 11.68 -9.58
N CYS A 75 -8.17 12.24 -9.62
CA CYS A 75 -7.77 13.28 -8.68
C CYS A 75 -6.84 14.30 -9.33
N ASP A 76 -6.84 15.50 -8.77
CA ASP A 76 -5.88 16.55 -9.06
C ASP A 76 -5.30 17.09 -7.75
N VAL A 77 -3.97 17.20 -7.69
CA VAL A 77 -3.25 17.73 -6.54
C VAL A 77 -2.48 18.95 -7.00
N HIS A 78 -2.91 20.11 -6.53
CA HIS A 78 -2.26 21.38 -6.78
C HIS A 78 -1.51 21.85 -5.53
N GLY A 79 -0.35 22.45 -5.68
CA GLY A 79 0.46 22.98 -4.55
C GLY A 79 1.52 23.97 -5.00
N TYR A 80 1.66 24.20 -6.30
CA TYR A 80 2.58 25.17 -6.86
C TYR A 80 2.18 25.57 -8.28
N ASN A 81 2.64 26.75 -8.69
CA ASN A 81 2.59 27.22 -10.07
C ASN A 81 3.99 27.31 -10.66
N ILE A 82 4.09 27.25 -11.98
CA ILE A 82 5.35 27.52 -12.69
C ILE A 82 5.24 28.93 -13.27
N VAL A 83 6.02 29.86 -12.72
CA VAL A 83 6.07 31.24 -13.18
C VAL A 83 7.50 31.51 -13.68
N ASP A 84 7.64 31.90 -14.92
CA ASP A 84 8.94 32.15 -15.59
C ASP A 84 9.93 30.98 -15.44
N GLY A 85 9.43 29.73 -15.53
CA GLY A 85 10.23 28.52 -15.39
C GLY A 85 10.67 28.19 -13.96
N LYS A 86 10.12 28.87 -12.94
CA LYS A 86 10.41 28.61 -11.52
C LYS A 86 9.18 28.12 -10.81
N LEU A 87 9.41 27.20 -9.89
CA LEU A 87 8.38 26.73 -8.96
C LEU A 87 8.04 27.82 -7.94
N VAL A 88 6.79 28.25 -7.94
CA VAL A 88 6.25 29.20 -6.96
C VAL A 88 5.21 28.44 -6.13
N PRO A 89 5.40 28.30 -4.81
CA PRO A 89 4.41 27.66 -3.94
C PRO A 89 3.06 28.35 -4.05
N ASP A 90 1.99 27.56 -4.04
CA ASP A 90 0.59 28.01 -4.00
C ASP A 90 -0.16 27.23 -2.94
N GLU A 91 -1.36 27.68 -2.61
CA GLU A 91 -2.22 26.98 -1.66
C GLU A 91 -2.53 25.56 -2.15
N GLY A 92 -2.32 24.58 -1.27
CA GLY A 92 -2.56 23.18 -1.58
C GLY A 92 -4.06 22.93 -1.82
N LYS A 93 -4.37 22.28 -2.96
CA LYS A 93 -5.75 21.87 -3.30
C LYS A 93 -5.74 20.43 -3.73
N LEU A 94 -6.73 19.67 -3.24
CA LEU A 94 -7.00 18.32 -3.68
C LEU A 94 -8.43 18.25 -4.18
N THR A 95 -8.60 17.76 -5.40
CA THR A 95 -9.93 17.42 -5.93
C THR A 95 -10.00 15.93 -6.22
N LEU A 96 -11.15 15.33 -5.93
CA LEU A 96 -11.49 13.94 -6.21
C LEU A 96 -12.68 13.91 -7.16
N ARG A 97 -12.48 13.40 -8.36
CA ARG A 97 -13.54 13.38 -9.42
C ARG A 97 -14.18 14.76 -9.65
N GLY A 98 -13.41 15.84 -9.45
CA GLY A 98 -13.85 17.22 -9.60
C GLY A 98 -14.46 17.88 -8.35
N TYR A 99 -14.66 17.14 -7.28
CA TYR A 99 -15.11 17.67 -5.98
C TYR A 99 -13.91 18.06 -5.11
N SER A 100 -14.00 19.22 -4.44
CA SER A 100 -13.00 19.60 -3.44
C SER A 100 -13.03 18.63 -2.26
N ILE A 101 -11.84 18.24 -1.76
CA ILE A 101 -11.76 17.42 -0.55
C ILE A 101 -12.39 18.12 0.66
N GLU A 102 -12.29 19.44 0.73
CA GLU A 102 -12.88 20.23 1.80
C GLU A 102 -14.42 20.16 1.77
N ASP A 103 -15.04 20.25 0.59
CA ASP A 103 -16.49 20.15 0.44
C ASP A 103 -16.99 18.75 0.86
N LEU A 104 -16.26 17.69 0.47
CA LEU A 104 -16.60 16.31 0.84
C LEU A 104 -16.52 16.11 2.35
N ILE A 105 -15.49 16.66 3.01
CA ILE A 105 -15.32 16.57 4.46
C ILE A 105 -16.41 17.37 5.18
N ASN A 106 -16.62 18.63 4.78
CA ASN A 106 -17.58 19.51 5.41
C ASN A 106 -19.02 18.98 5.30
N SER A 107 -19.39 18.43 4.15
CA SER A 107 -20.71 17.80 3.95
C SER A 107 -20.90 16.63 4.94
N SER A 108 -19.94 15.72 5.02
CA SER A 108 -20.01 14.56 5.91
C SER A 108 -20.10 14.99 7.38
N GLN A 109 -19.30 15.98 7.78
CA GLN A 109 -19.28 16.50 9.15
C GLN A 109 -20.59 17.23 9.52
N ALA A 110 -21.15 18.02 8.60
CA ALA A 110 -22.41 18.72 8.83
C ALA A 110 -23.58 17.76 9.09
N GLU A 111 -23.54 16.59 8.47
CA GLU A 111 -24.53 15.52 8.65
C GLU A 111 -24.20 14.57 9.80
N GLY A 112 -23.06 14.74 10.47
CA GLY A 112 -22.62 13.89 11.60
C GLY A 112 -22.32 12.44 11.20
N ARG A 113 -21.95 12.19 9.95
CA ARG A 113 -21.66 10.86 9.40
C ARG A 113 -20.21 10.73 8.97
N PHE A 114 -19.77 9.50 8.78
CA PHE A 114 -18.49 9.19 8.16
C PHE A 114 -18.63 9.22 6.63
N GLY A 115 -17.72 9.91 5.94
CA GLY A 115 -17.73 10.04 4.49
C GLY A 115 -16.96 8.93 3.73
N TYR A 116 -16.46 7.89 4.42
CA TYR A 116 -15.58 6.89 3.81
C TYR A 116 -16.22 6.15 2.63
N GLU A 117 -17.41 5.60 2.84
CA GLU A 117 -18.12 4.83 1.82
C GLU A 117 -18.55 5.70 0.64
N GLU A 118 -18.98 6.94 0.92
CA GLU A 118 -19.37 7.89 -0.11
C GLU A 118 -18.20 8.27 -1.02
N VAL A 119 -17.03 8.56 -0.41
CA VAL A 119 -15.81 8.87 -1.17
C VAL A 119 -15.29 7.65 -1.92
N ALA A 120 -15.35 6.45 -1.33
CA ALA A 120 -15.00 5.22 -2.03
C ALA A 120 -15.90 4.97 -3.24
N TYR A 121 -17.20 5.16 -3.10
CA TYR A 121 -18.15 5.09 -4.20
C TYR A 121 -17.83 6.11 -5.30
N LEU A 122 -17.61 7.37 -4.93
CA LEU A 122 -17.24 8.44 -5.86
C LEU A 122 -15.98 8.09 -6.67
N LEU A 123 -14.95 7.57 -6.03
CA LEU A 123 -13.69 7.21 -6.69
C LEU A 123 -13.88 6.08 -7.71
N ILE A 124 -14.70 5.08 -7.37
CA ILE A 124 -14.97 3.92 -8.23
C ILE A 124 -15.90 4.31 -9.39
N THR A 125 -17.03 4.96 -9.10
CA THR A 125 -18.10 5.21 -10.09
C THR A 125 -17.94 6.52 -10.85
N GLY A 126 -17.27 7.51 -10.25
CA GLY A 126 -17.09 8.85 -10.81
C GLY A 126 -18.19 9.84 -10.44
N ALA A 127 -19.19 9.45 -9.66
CA ALA A 127 -20.29 10.31 -9.19
C ALA A 127 -20.58 10.06 -7.71
N LEU A 128 -21.09 11.06 -7.01
CA LEU A 128 -21.57 10.90 -5.64
C LEU A 128 -22.84 10.03 -5.62
N PRO A 129 -22.98 9.10 -4.66
CA PRO A 129 -24.18 8.28 -4.55
C PRO A 129 -25.37 9.10 -4.05
N ASN A 130 -26.56 8.76 -4.50
CA ASN A 130 -27.77 9.11 -3.77
C ASN A 130 -27.95 8.22 -2.52
N ALA A 131 -28.99 8.46 -1.71
CA ALA A 131 -29.19 7.74 -0.45
C ALA A 131 -29.38 6.23 -0.64
N ASP A 132 -30.09 5.81 -1.69
CA ASP A 132 -30.34 4.39 -1.96
C ASP A 132 -29.07 3.70 -2.47
N GLU A 133 -28.34 4.34 -3.38
CA GLU A 133 -27.04 3.85 -3.89
C GLU A 133 -26.00 3.72 -2.78
N LEU A 134 -25.96 4.69 -1.86
CA LEU A 134 -25.07 4.62 -0.70
C LEU A 134 -25.43 3.45 0.22
N ALA A 135 -26.73 3.26 0.50
CA ALA A 135 -27.21 2.17 1.31
C ALA A 135 -26.89 0.80 0.68
N ASP A 136 -27.08 0.65 -0.62
CA ASP A 136 -26.74 -0.57 -1.35
C ASP A 136 -25.24 -0.84 -1.34
N PHE A 137 -24.42 0.19 -1.53
CA PHE A 137 -22.97 0.06 -1.46
C PHE A 137 -22.49 -0.32 -0.06
N GLN A 138 -23.06 0.28 0.99
CA GLN A 138 -22.76 -0.09 2.37
C GLN A 138 -23.16 -1.55 2.68
N ALA A 139 -24.31 -1.99 2.19
CA ALA A 139 -24.74 -3.38 2.33
C ALA A 139 -23.76 -4.34 1.64
N ARG A 140 -23.29 -4.01 0.44
CA ARG A 140 -22.29 -4.77 -0.31
C ARG A 140 -20.95 -4.84 0.44
N LEU A 141 -20.44 -3.72 0.95
CA LEU A 141 -19.25 -3.69 1.79
C LEU A 141 -19.45 -4.58 3.04
N GLY A 142 -20.64 -4.52 3.66
CA GLY A 142 -21.00 -5.36 4.81
C GLY A 142 -20.90 -6.85 4.50
N ALA A 143 -21.37 -7.29 3.32
CA ALA A 143 -21.32 -8.66 2.88
C ALA A 143 -19.88 -9.18 2.69
N TYR A 144 -18.98 -8.33 2.15
CA TYR A 144 -17.56 -8.68 1.97
C TYR A 144 -16.73 -8.63 3.25
N ARG A 145 -17.24 -8.06 4.34
CA ARG A 145 -16.51 -7.92 5.61
C ARG A 145 -16.15 -9.25 6.27
N HIS A 146 -16.81 -10.32 5.87
CA HIS A 146 -16.50 -11.65 6.38
C HIS A 146 -15.14 -12.13 5.87
N ILE A 147 -14.32 -12.59 6.80
CA ILE A 147 -13.03 -13.23 6.53
C ILE A 147 -13.21 -14.71 6.90
N SER A 148 -12.87 -15.61 5.97
CA SER A 148 -13.07 -17.05 6.19
C SER A 148 -12.16 -17.59 7.29
N ASP A 149 -12.62 -18.63 7.98
CA ASP A 149 -11.81 -19.32 9.00
C ASP A 149 -10.53 -19.90 8.39
N GLY A 150 -10.58 -20.34 7.14
CA GLY A 150 -9.41 -20.82 6.40
C GLY A 150 -8.35 -19.74 6.20
N TYR A 151 -8.76 -18.51 5.92
CA TYR A 151 -7.84 -17.37 5.86
C TYR A 151 -7.26 -17.08 7.24
N VAL A 152 -8.09 -16.99 8.28
CA VAL A 152 -7.65 -16.72 9.65
C VAL A 152 -6.68 -17.79 10.13
N ALA A 153 -6.91 -19.06 9.81
CA ALA A 153 -6.02 -20.15 10.18
C ALA A 153 -4.64 -20.10 9.49
N GLN A 154 -4.57 -19.53 8.30
CA GLN A 154 -3.32 -19.37 7.55
C GLN A 154 -2.63 -18.01 7.83
N PHE A 155 -3.40 -17.04 8.34
CA PHE A 155 -2.87 -15.74 8.68
C PHE A 155 -2.07 -15.82 9.99
N PRO A 156 -1.06 -15.17 10.08
CA PRO A 156 0.30 -15.07 10.57
C PRO A 156 0.66 -15.77 11.89
N ILE A 157 0.05 -16.88 12.24
CA ILE A 157 0.51 -17.68 13.38
C ILE A 157 1.97 -18.11 13.17
N THR A 158 2.43 -18.10 11.92
CA THR A 158 3.72 -18.68 11.54
C THR A 158 4.90 -17.71 11.52
N THR A 159 4.67 -16.39 11.53
CA THR A 159 5.79 -15.44 11.46
C THR A 159 5.45 -14.11 12.12
N VAL A 160 5.92 -13.95 13.35
CA VAL A 160 5.89 -12.66 14.05
C VAL A 160 6.84 -11.68 13.35
N SER A 161 6.39 -10.46 13.10
CA SER A 161 7.24 -9.39 12.60
C SER A 161 7.01 -8.15 13.45
N SER A 162 8.09 -7.45 13.80
CA SER A 162 8.00 -6.13 14.44
C SER A 162 7.52 -5.03 13.49
N SER A 163 7.51 -5.32 12.20
CA SER A 163 7.00 -4.40 11.16
C SER A 163 5.54 -4.69 10.86
N ILE A 164 4.64 -3.81 11.29
CA ILE A 164 3.20 -3.88 10.99
C ILE A 164 2.95 -3.90 9.48
N MET A 165 3.69 -3.09 8.71
CA MET A 165 3.55 -3.05 7.25
C MET A 165 3.95 -4.37 6.59
N ASN A 166 4.96 -5.07 7.12
CA ASN A 166 5.32 -6.40 6.63
C ASN A 166 4.20 -7.41 6.89
N VAL A 167 3.56 -7.35 8.06
CA VAL A 167 2.40 -8.20 8.38
C VAL A 167 1.23 -7.90 7.43
N LEU A 168 0.91 -6.62 7.24
CA LEU A 168 -0.17 -6.21 6.34
C LEU A 168 0.08 -6.65 4.88
N MET A 169 1.30 -6.49 4.36
CA MET A 169 1.64 -6.95 3.01
C MET A 169 1.41 -8.45 2.83
N ARG A 170 1.82 -9.27 3.80
CA ARG A 170 1.61 -10.73 3.76
C ARG A 170 0.14 -11.08 3.86
N ALA A 171 -0.63 -10.34 4.66
CA ALA A 171 -2.06 -10.51 4.78
C ALA A 171 -2.77 -10.23 3.45
N VAL A 172 -2.43 -9.13 2.80
CA VAL A 172 -3.02 -8.79 1.49
C VAL A 172 -2.63 -9.83 0.43
N LEU A 173 -1.36 -10.23 0.39
CA LEU A 173 -0.90 -11.24 -0.56
C LEU A 173 -1.60 -12.59 -0.37
N LEU A 174 -1.92 -12.96 0.87
CA LEU A 174 -2.66 -14.18 1.17
C LEU A 174 -4.09 -14.16 0.59
N LEU A 175 -4.72 -12.99 0.44
CA LEU A 175 -6.06 -12.88 -0.15
C LEU A 175 -6.12 -13.44 -1.57
N TYR A 176 -5.02 -13.38 -2.33
CA TYR A 176 -4.91 -13.97 -3.67
C TYR A 176 -5.30 -15.47 -3.68
N ALA A 177 -4.88 -16.23 -2.67
CA ALA A 177 -5.19 -17.65 -2.56
C ALA A 177 -6.69 -17.95 -2.22
N PHE A 178 -7.45 -16.92 -1.84
CA PHE A 178 -8.87 -17.01 -1.50
C PHE A 178 -9.77 -16.33 -2.53
N ASP A 179 -9.21 -15.88 -3.64
CA ASP A 179 -9.94 -15.44 -4.81
C ASP A 179 -10.15 -16.64 -5.73
N ALA A 180 -11.36 -16.78 -6.27
CA ALA A 180 -11.68 -17.88 -7.19
C ALA A 180 -11.04 -17.70 -8.59
N GLU A 181 -10.81 -16.45 -8.98
CA GLU A 181 -10.27 -16.08 -10.29
C GLU A 181 -9.19 -14.99 -10.17
N PRO A 182 -8.09 -15.22 -9.42
CA PRO A 182 -7.16 -14.16 -9.03
C PRO A 182 -6.43 -13.48 -10.20
N ASP A 183 -6.37 -14.12 -11.35
CA ASP A 183 -5.73 -13.61 -12.57
C ASP A 183 -6.75 -13.02 -13.58
N ASN A 184 -8.03 -12.93 -13.19
CA ASN A 184 -9.07 -12.32 -14.02
C ASN A 184 -8.94 -10.79 -13.96
N ILE A 185 -8.56 -10.19 -15.09
CA ILE A 185 -8.38 -8.74 -15.27
C ILE A 185 -9.59 -8.06 -15.92
N SER A 186 -10.77 -8.70 -15.91
CA SER A 186 -11.98 -8.02 -16.40
C SER A 186 -12.36 -6.86 -15.47
N PRO A 187 -12.87 -5.75 -16.02
CA PRO A 187 -13.27 -4.59 -15.20
C PRO A 187 -14.26 -4.93 -14.09
N GLU A 188 -15.17 -5.86 -14.35
CA GLU A 188 -16.17 -6.32 -13.40
C GLU A 188 -15.52 -7.03 -12.20
N HIS A 189 -14.55 -7.92 -12.47
CA HIS A 189 -13.81 -8.63 -11.43
C HIS A 189 -12.91 -7.67 -10.63
N GLU A 190 -12.19 -6.76 -11.30
CA GLU A 190 -11.36 -5.76 -10.64
C GLU A 190 -12.15 -4.86 -9.69
N ILE A 191 -13.37 -4.44 -10.08
CA ILE A 191 -14.26 -3.66 -9.20
C ILE A 191 -14.69 -4.51 -7.99
N ASP A 192 -15.03 -5.78 -8.20
CA ASP A 192 -15.44 -6.68 -7.14
C ASP A 192 -14.32 -6.92 -6.12
N VAL A 193 -13.11 -7.17 -6.60
CA VAL A 193 -11.90 -7.28 -5.78
C VAL A 193 -11.63 -5.99 -5.03
N ALA A 194 -11.73 -4.82 -5.67
CA ALA A 194 -11.54 -3.52 -5.03
C ALA A 194 -12.53 -3.31 -3.86
N VAL A 195 -13.81 -3.57 -4.09
CA VAL A 195 -14.86 -3.48 -3.04
C VAL A 195 -14.60 -4.47 -1.90
N SER A 196 -14.21 -5.70 -2.24
CA SER A 196 -13.81 -6.72 -1.28
C SER A 196 -12.64 -6.27 -0.40
N MET A 197 -11.60 -5.70 -1.01
CA MET A 197 -10.43 -5.19 -0.29
C MET A 197 -10.77 -3.99 0.60
N LEU A 198 -11.54 -3.02 0.10
CA LEU A 198 -12.02 -1.88 0.90
C LEU A 198 -12.75 -2.34 2.17
N SER A 199 -13.48 -3.44 2.07
CA SER A 199 -14.24 -4.00 3.19
C SER A 199 -13.38 -4.81 4.17
N ARG A 200 -12.41 -5.58 3.68
CA ARG A 200 -11.59 -6.51 4.48
C ARG A 200 -10.36 -5.86 5.11
N LEU A 201 -9.73 -4.89 4.43
CA LEU A 201 -8.51 -4.26 4.93
C LEU A 201 -8.62 -3.66 6.33
N PRO A 202 -9.70 -2.93 6.70
CA PRO A 202 -9.85 -2.43 8.06
C PRO A 202 -9.90 -3.55 9.11
N ARG A 203 -10.51 -4.68 8.78
CA ARG A 203 -10.59 -5.84 9.68
C ARG A 203 -9.27 -6.59 9.79
N ILE A 204 -8.49 -6.63 8.70
CA ILE A 204 -7.16 -7.25 8.68
C ILE A 204 -6.17 -6.41 9.50
N ALA A 205 -6.33 -5.08 9.48
CA ALA A 205 -5.44 -4.15 10.16
C ALA A 205 -5.73 -4.01 11.68
N ALA A 206 -6.95 -4.35 12.12
CA ALA A 206 -7.39 -4.26 13.53
C ALA A 206 -6.98 -5.49 14.34
#